data_b3df7e62c05ff1f2a4dddadd76bfe09f
#
_entry.id   b3df7e62c05ff1f2a4dddadd76bfe09f
#
_cell.length_a   1.000
_cell.length_b   1.000
_cell.length_c   1.000
_cell.angle_alpha   90.00
_cell.angle_beta   90.00
_cell.angle_gamma   90.00
#
_symmetry.space_group_name_H-M   'P 1'
#
loop_
_entity.id
_entity.type
_entity.pdbx_description
1 polymer ?
#
loop_
_entity_poly.entity_id
_entity_poly.type
_entity_poly.pdbx_seq_one_letter_code
_entity_poly.pdbx_strand_id
1 'polypeptide(L)'
;TATPERRTGDQRDQLNLAFDAIIDCANIKDLISEGVLVSPEYRVHFIHDLDVSGIEISSGDFPVSKLASAIIKSSMVDKAASVYSEERKNVDPVPISAWFCPDITVANATLEHVRGKGWSASIVTAQTPIGERMKLLEQHEKGEVEIMVSVGVLAEGWDNPYCNIIVHLRPTLSKVLWGQSVGRGLRSAPGKSKCI
;
A
#
# COMPACT_ATOMS: atom_id res chain seq x y z
N THR A 1 3.67 11.80 15.35
CA THR A 1 3.41 10.64 14.49
C THR A 1 1.99 10.70 13.93
N ALA A 2 1.79 10.26 12.68
CA ALA A 2 0.47 10.18 12.06
C ALA A 2 -0.36 8.98 12.56
N THR A 3 0.29 8.01 13.19
CA THR A 3 -0.36 6.82 13.77
C THR A 3 0.18 6.59 15.17
N PRO A 4 -0.48 7.10 16.23
CA PRO A 4 -0.04 6.91 17.61
C PRO A 4 -0.20 5.47 18.11
N GLU A 5 -0.93 4.63 17.40
CA GLU A 5 -1.08 3.21 17.70
C GLU A 5 0.09 2.40 17.14
N ARG A 6 0.57 1.39 17.89
CA ARG A 6 1.63 0.46 17.47
C ARG A 6 1.07 -0.94 17.19
N ARG A 7 1.87 -1.79 16.51
CA ARG A 7 1.47 -3.11 15.98
C ARG A 7 1.03 -4.15 17.03
N THR A 8 1.43 -3.99 18.27
CA THR A 8 1.10 -4.95 19.34
C THR A 8 0.19 -4.27 20.34
N GLY A 9 -0.94 -4.91 20.64
CA GLY A 9 -1.93 -4.42 21.61
C GLY A 9 -1.29 -3.88 22.87
N ASP A 10 -1.95 -3.00 23.58
CA ASP A 10 -1.53 -2.35 24.83
C ASP A 10 -0.40 -1.32 24.75
N GLN A 11 -0.05 -0.80 23.58
CA GLN A 11 1.08 0.13 23.46
C GLN A 11 0.72 1.62 23.52
N ARG A 12 -0.53 1.99 23.80
CA ARG A 12 -0.82 3.34 24.30
C ARG A 12 -0.01 3.63 25.57
N ASP A 13 0.17 2.61 26.42
CA ASP A 13 0.94 2.71 27.67
C ASP A 13 2.43 3.01 27.44
N GLN A 14 3.02 2.54 26.32
CA GLN A 14 4.43 2.82 26.04
C GLN A 14 4.69 4.24 25.50
N LEU A 15 3.72 4.85 24.82
CA LEU A 15 3.83 6.26 24.45
C LEU A 15 3.65 7.16 25.66
N ASN A 16 2.82 6.77 26.62
CA ASN A 16 2.65 7.48 27.89
C ASN A 16 3.92 7.47 28.76
N LEU A 17 4.86 6.52 28.53
CA LEU A 17 6.18 6.56 29.19
C LEU A 17 7.11 7.64 28.61
N ALA A 18 6.86 8.08 27.38
CA ALA A 18 7.70 9.03 26.66
C ALA A 18 7.02 10.40 26.43
N PHE A 19 5.69 10.45 26.51
CA PHE A 19 4.89 11.65 26.22
C PHE A 19 3.76 11.79 27.23
N ASP A 20 3.52 13.01 27.72
CA ASP A 20 2.49 13.32 28.71
C ASP A 20 1.08 13.41 28.09
N ALA A 21 0.99 13.74 26.79
CA ALA A 21 -0.30 13.90 26.09
C ALA A 21 -0.20 13.59 24.61
N ILE A 22 -1.34 13.22 24.02
CA ILE A 22 -1.55 13.12 22.57
C ILE A 22 -2.46 14.28 22.17
N ILE A 23 -2.01 15.10 21.21
CA ILE A 23 -2.79 16.18 20.63
C ILE A 23 -3.19 15.78 19.22
N ASP A 24 -4.48 15.61 18.97
CA ASP A 24 -5.03 15.40 17.65
C ASP A 24 -5.25 16.76 16.97
N CYS A 25 -4.44 17.06 15.93
CA CYS A 25 -4.46 18.35 15.25
C CYS A 25 -5.54 18.46 14.17
N ALA A 26 -5.82 17.34 13.45
CA ALA A 26 -6.83 17.30 12.40
C ALA A 26 -7.25 15.86 12.12
N ASN A 27 -8.51 15.65 11.75
CA ASN A 27 -8.98 14.34 11.27
C ASN A 27 -8.94 14.27 9.73
N ILE A 28 -8.99 13.07 9.17
CA ILE A 28 -8.91 12.85 7.72
C ILE A 28 -10.05 13.56 6.97
N LYS A 29 -11.26 13.63 7.55
CA LYS A 29 -12.42 14.28 6.90
C LYS A 29 -12.21 15.77 6.74
N ASP A 30 -11.67 16.43 7.78
CA ASP A 30 -11.39 17.87 7.74
C ASP A 30 -10.30 18.14 6.70
N LEU A 31 -9.24 17.35 6.67
CA LEU A 31 -8.15 17.48 5.68
C LEU A 31 -8.63 17.26 4.24
N ILE A 32 -9.62 16.36 4.01
CA ILE A 32 -10.26 16.20 2.70
C ILE A 32 -11.10 17.44 2.36
N SER A 33 -11.89 17.96 3.32
CA SER A 33 -12.73 19.14 3.09
C SER A 33 -11.92 20.40 2.81
N GLU A 34 -10.72 20.49 3.36
CA GLU A 34 -9.75 21.59 3.14
C GLU A 34 -8.89 21.39 1.88
N GLY A 35 -9.04 20.25 1.16
CA GLY A 35 -8.25 19.94 -0.05
C GLY A 35 -6.79 19.56 0.20
N VAL A 36 -6.41 19.33 1.47
CA VAL A 36 -5.08 18.83 1.85
C VAL A 36 -4.90 17.36 1.44
N LEU A 37 -5.99 16.59 1.55
CA LEU A 37 -6.07 15.20 1.11
C LEU A 37 -7.15 15.04 0.04
N VAL A 38 -6.98 14.06 -0.84
CA VAL A 38 -8.02 13.65 -1.80
C VAL A 38 -8.96 12.61 -1.19
N SER A 39 -10.16 12.48 -1.75
CA SER A 39 -11.13 11.49 -1.30
C SER A 39 -10.69 10.07 -1.67
N PRO A 40 -10.74 9.09 -0.76
CA PRO A 40 -10.54 7.69 -1.08
C PRO A 40 -11.79 7.07 -1.70
N GLU A 41 -11.60 6.27 -2.74
CA GLU A 41 -12.63 5.37 -3.27
C GLU A 41 -12.19 3.91 -3.08
N TYR A 42 -12.87 3.19 -2.21
CA TYR A 42 -12.51 1.80 -1.91
C TYR A 42 -13.12 0.83 -2.90
N ARG A 43 -12.31 -0.13 -3.36
CA ARG A 43 -12.72 -1.32 -4.12
C ARG A 43 -12.40 -2.55 -3.29
N VAL A 44 -13.41 -3.21 -2.79
CA VAL A 44 -13.27 -4.43 -1.97
C VAL A 44 -13.71 -5.62 -2.80
N HIS A 45 -12.81 -6.57 -2.99
CA HIS A 45 -13.07 -7.79 -3.76
C HIS A 45 -12.81 -9.03 -2.90
N PHE A 46 -13.72 -10.00 -2.97
CA PHE A 46 -13.52 -11.29 -2.33
C PHE A 46 -12.65 -12.19 -3.22
N ILE A 47 -11.68 -12.85 -2.60
CA ILE A 47 -10.82 -13.85 -3.22
C ILE A 47 -11.24 -15.20 -2.66
N HIS A 48 -12.10 -15.91 -3.38
CA HIS A 48 -12.76 -17.12 -2.90
C HIS A 48 -11.80 -18.30 -2.67
N ASP A 49 -10.69 -18.33 -3.38
CA ASP A 49 -9.66 -19.37 -3.31
C ASP A 49 -8.47 -18.99 -2.42
N LEU A 50 -8.52 -17.83 -1.75
CA LEU A 50 -7.54 -17.45 -0.73
C LEU A 50 -7.93 -18.06 0.62
N ASP A 51 -7.33 -19.19 0.96
CA ASP A 51 -7.55 -19.83 2.25
C ASP A 51 -6.52 -19.36 3.30
N VAL A 52 -7.01 -18.61 4.26
CA VAL A 52 -6.24 -18.14 5.43
C VAL A 52 -6.74 -18.76 6.74
N SER A 53 -7.73 -19.64 6.70
CA SER A 53 -8.41 -20.21 7.89
C SER A 53 -7.48 -21.04 8.77
N GLY A 54 -6.47 -21.68 8.17
CA GLY A 54 -5.45 -22.47 8.88
C GLY A 54 -4.21 -21.67 9.32
N ILE A 55 -4.20 -20.34 9.14
CA ILE A 55 -3.05 -19.52 9.50
C ILE A 55 -3.25 -18.94 10.91
N GLU A 56 -2.52 -19.47 11.89
CA GLU A 56 -2.50 -18.93 13.25
C GLU A 56 -1.90 -17.51 13.25
N ILE A 57 -2.59 -16.59 13.90
CA ILE A 57 -2.15 -15.21 14.08
C ILE A 57 -0.95 -15.17 15.02
N SER A 58 0.09 -14.45 14.64
CA SER A 58 1.30 -14.24 15.44
C SER A 58 1.59 -12.75 15.56
N SER A 59 1.84 -12.27 16.78
CA SER A 59 2.13 -10.85 17.05
C SER A 59 1.08 -9.88 16.47
N GLY A 60 -0.20 -10.30 16.52
CA GLY A 60 -1.34 -9.47 16.10
C GLY A 60 -1.56 -9.38 14.58
N ASP A 61 -0.84 -10.16 13.76
CA ASP A 61 -1.03 -10.21 12.31
C ASP A 61 -0.73 -11.61 11.75
N PHE A 62 -0.98 -11.82 10.45
CA PHE A 62 -0.65 -13.05 9.76
C PHE A 62 0.87 -13.22 9.61
N PRO A 63 1.44 -14.41 9.91
CA PRO A 63 2.82 -14.72 9.60
C PRO A 63 3.08 -14.60 8.10
N VAL A 64 4.06 -13.77 7.73
CA VAL A 64 4.32 -13.36 6.33
C VAL A 64 4.51 -14.57 5.40
N SER A 65 5.31 -15.57 5.80
CA SER A 65 5.60 -16.73 4.95
C SER A 65 4.39 -17.61 4.67
N LYS A 66 3.53 -17.82 5.67
CA LYS A 66 2.29 -18.60 5.50
C LYS A 66 1.29 -17.85 4.62
N LEU A 67 1.15 -16.53 4.85
CA LEU A 67 0.31 -15.68 4.04
C LEU A 67 0.77 -15.63 2.58
N ALA A 68 2.07 -15.45 2.33
CA ALA A 68 2.64 -15.44 0.99
C ALA A 68 2.36 -16.75 0.23
N SER A 69 2.53 -17.89 0.91
CA SER A 69 2.24 -19.21 0.34
C SER A 69 0.75 -19.37 -0.03
N ALA A 70 -0.17 -18.82 0.76
CA ALA A 70 -1.60 -18.83 0.45
C ALA A 70 -1.92 -17.94 -0.76
N ILE A 71 -1.33 -16.74 -0.83
CA ILE A 71 -1.53 -15.80 -1.94
C ILE A 71 -1.03 -16.39 -3.26
N ILE A 72 0.15 -16.98 -3.29
CA ILE A 72 0.72 -17.59 -4.51
C ILE A 72 -0.15 -18.73 -5.06
N LYS A 73 -0.86 -19.44 -4.20
CA LYS A 73 -1.76 -20.54 -4.58
C LYS A 73 -3.15 -20.04 -4.99
N SER A 74 -3.47 -18.78 -4.74
CA SER A 74 -4.78 -18.19 -5.01
C SER A 74 -4.77 -17.35 -6.28
N SER A 75 -5.96 -16.94 -6.73
CA SER A 75 -6.17 -16.02 -7.85
C SER A 75 -6.00 -14.54 -7.45
N MET A 76 -5.45 -14.24 -6.28
CA MET A 76 -5.40 -12.86 -5.74
C MET A 76 -4.67 -11.89 -6.65
N VAL A 77 -3.51 -12.27 -7.20
CA VAL A 77 -2.73 -11.40 -8.10
C VAL A 77 -3.46 -11.16 -9.43
N ASP A 78 -4.06 -12.22 -10.01
CA ASP A 78 -4.86 -12.12 -11.23
C ASP A 78 -6.07 -11.21 -11.04
N LYS A 79 -6.78 -11.37 -9.94
CA LYS A 79 -7.95 -10.57 -9.61
C LYS A 79 -7.58 -9.10 -9.41
N ALA A 80 -6.51 -8.83 -8.66
CA ALA A 80 -6.01 -7.47 -8.46
C ALA A 80 -5.61 -6.81 -9.79
N ALA A 81 -4.91 -7.53 -10.66
CA ALA A 81 -4.56 -7.04 -11.99
C ALA A 81 -5.79 -6.76 -12.87
N SER A 82 -6.83 -7.60 -12.78
CA SER A 82 -8.08 -7.40 -13.50
C SER A 82 -8.80 -6.12 -13.05
N VAL A 83 -8.93 -5.94 -11.72
CA VAL A 83 -9.52 -4.72 -11.13
C VAL A 83 -8.71 -3.48 -11.51
N TYR A 84 -7.39 -3.57 -11.39
CA TYR A 84 -6.49 -2.47 -11.77
C TYR A 84 -6.65 -2.09 -13.25
N SER A 85 -6.81 -3.07 -14.16
CA SER A 85 -7.01 -2.82 -15.58
C SER A 85 -8.27 -1.98 -15.89
N GLU A 86 -9.27 -2.06 -15.04
CA GLU A 86 -10.50 -1.27 -15.14
C GLU A 86 -10.30 0.12 -14.48
N GLU A 87 -9.80 0.13 -13.26
CA GLU A 87 -9.70 1.36 -12.46
C GLU A 87 -8.62 2.34 -12.96
N ARG A 88 -7.55 1.84 -13.58
CA ARG A 88 -6.50 2.71 -14.16
C ARG A 88 -7.01 3.65 -15.26
N LYS A 89 -8.20 3.39 -15.81
CA LYS A 89 -8.86 4.23 -16.80
C LYS A 89 -9.68 5.36 -16.18
N ASN A 90 -9.90 5.28 -14.85
CA ASN A 90 -10.78 6.15 -14.08
C ASN A 90 -10.01 7.13 -13.18
N VAL A 91 -8.70 7.27 -13.38
CA VAL A 91 -7.85 8.17 -12.61
C VAL A 91 -7.14 9.19 -13.50
N ASP A 92 -6.94 10.37 -12.97
CA ASP A 92 -6.27 11.48 -13.62
C ASP A 92 -5.02 11.91 -12.82
N PRO A 93 -4.02 12.48 -13.48
CA PRO A 93 -3.83 12.67 -14.92
C PRO A 93 -3.37 11.40 -15.66
N VAL A 94 -2.68 10.49 -14.96
CA VAL A 94 -2.20 9.18 -15.42
C VAL A 94 -2.22 8.21 -14.23
N PRO A 95 -2.36 6.91 -14.47
CA PRO A 95 -2.29 5.94 -13.37
C PRO A 95 -0.86 5.85 -12.82
N ILE A 96 -0.71 6.15 -11.54
CA ILE A 96 0.51 5.97 -10.75
C ILE A 96 0.12 5.17 -9.52
N SER A 97 0.61 3.93 -9.41
CA SER A 97 0.12 3.00 -8.40
C SER A 97 1.21 2.37 -7.54
N ALA A 98 0.91 2.18 -6.27
CA ALA A 98 1.76 1.45 -5.33
C ALA A 98 1.06 0.15 -4.91
N TRP A 99 1.76 -0.98 -5.09
CA TRP A 99 1.29 -2.33 -4.79
C TRP A 99 2.05 -2.90 -3.61
N PHE A 100 1.36 -3.09 -2.49
CA PHE A 100 1.96 -3.57 -1.25
C PHE A 100 1.86 -5.08 -1.14
N CYS A 101 3.00 -5.77 -1.21
CA CYS A 101 3.10 -7.22 -1.11
C CYS A 101 3.62 -7.65 0.28
N PRO A 102 3.25 -8.87 0.76
CA PRO A 102 3.71 -9.38 2.04
C PRO A 102 5.20 -9.73 2.04
N ASP A 103 5.72 -10.29 0.94
CA ASP A 103 7.11 -10.72 0.79
C ASP A 103 7.61 -10.59 -0.65
N ILE A 104 8.89 -10.92 -0.84
CA ILE A 104 9.59 -10.84 -2.13
C ILE A 104 9.04 -11.86 -3.13
N THR A 105 8.56 -13.03 -2.69
CA THR A 105 8.03 -14.07 -3.58
C THR A 105 6.74 -13.59 -4.24
N VAL A 106 5.80 -13.07 -3.46
CA VAL A 106 4.56 -12.48 -3.99
C VAL A 106 4.86 -11.26 -4.85
N ALA A 107 5.84 -10.42 -4.43
CA ALA A 107 6.19 -9.22 -5.16
C ALA A 107 6.78 -9.54 -6.55
N ASN A 108 7.64 -10.56 -6.67
CA ASN A 108 8.18 -10.99 -7.96
C ASN A 108 7.09 -11.58 -8.86
N ALA A 109 6.24 -12.47 -8.33
CA ALA A 109 5.12 -13.00 -9.09
C ALA A 109 4.17 -11.90 -9.58
N THR A 110 3.89 -10.90 -8.73
CA THR A 110 3.10 -9.72 -9.08
C THR A 110 3.78 -8.93 -10.19
N LEU A 111 5.08 -8.65 -10.06
CA LEU A 111 5.86 -7.90 -11.06
C LEU A 111 5.84 -8.58 -12.44
N GLU A 112 6.08 -9.89 -12.49
CA GLU A 112 6.03 -10.69 -13.72
C GLU A 112 4.63 -10.63 -14.33
N HIS A 113 3.59 -10.80 -13.52
CA HIS A 113 2.20 -10.79 -13.98
C HIS A 113 1.82 -9.44 -14.61
N VAL A 114 2.09 -8.31 -13.91
CA VAL A 114 1.72 -6.99 -14.42
C VAL A 114 2.54 -6.57 -15.63
N ARG A 115 3.82 -6.95 -15.70
CA ARG A 115 4.66 -6.76 -16.89
C ARG A 115 4.16 -7.58 -18.08
N GLY A 116 3.66 -8.79 -17.84
CA GLY A 116 3.02 -9.63 -18.84
C GLY A 116 1.75 -9.00 -19.46
N LYS A 117 1.10 -8.05 -18.75
CA LYS A 117 0.00 -7.23 -19.28
C LYS A 117 0.49 -6.01 -20.10
N GLY A 118 1.80 -5.80 -20.22
CA GLY A 118 2.40 -4.66 -20.91
C GLY A 118 2.47 -3.38 -20.09
N TRP A 119 2.27 -3.44 -18.76
CA TRP A 119 2.35 -2.25 -17.90
C TRP A 119 3.79 -2.00 -17.43
N SER A 120 4.16 -0.72 -17.35
CA SER A 120 5.46 -0.32 -16.81
C SER A 120 5.48 -0.54 -15.30
N ALA A 121 6.33 -1.45 -14.83
CA ALA A 121 6.38 -1.83 -13.42
C ALA A 121 7.80 -2.07 -12.93
N SER A 122 8.04 -1.71 -11.67
CA SER A 122 9.30 -1.96 -10.97
C SER A 122 9.06 -2.40 -9.53
N ILE A 123 10.08 -2.98 -8.91
CA ILE A 123 10.03 -3.47 -7.54
C ILE A 123 11.03 -2.73 -6.66
N VAL A 124 10.61 -2.36 -5.45
CA VAL A 124 11.49 -1.82 -4.41
C VAL A 124 11.33 -2.61 -3.11
N THR A 125 12.46 -3.00 -2.54
CA THR A 125 12.53 -3.76 -1.29
C THR A 125 13.61 -3.19 -0.37
N ALA A 126 13.75 -3.72 0.83
CA ALA A 126 14.84 -3.36 1.73
C ALA A 126 16.23 -3.69 1.14
N GLN A 127 16.30 -4.65 0.22
CA GLN A 127 17.54 -5.07 -0.44
C GLN A 127 17.91 -4.20 -1.65
N THR A 128 16.98 -3.38 -2.16
CA THR A 128 17.26 -2.47 -3.29
C THR A 128 18.27 -1.41 -2.86
N PRO A 129 19.44 -1.31 -3.56
CA PRO A 129 20.47 -0.31 -3.25
C PRO A 129 19.86 1.12 -3.25
N ILE A 130 20.35 1.97 -2.34
CA ILE A 130 19.75 3.28 -2.14
C ILE A 130 19.72 4.15 -3.41
N GLY A 131 20.78 4.14 -4.20
CA GLY A 131 20.85 4.91 -5.45
C GLY A 131 19.87 4.40 -6.52
N GLU A 132 19.71 3.08 -6.62
CA GLU A 132 18.73 2.46 -7.51
C GLU A 132 17.30 2.76 -7.04
N ARG A 133 17.05 2.64 -5.73
CA ARG A 133 15.75 2.96 -5.13
C ARG A 133 15.35 4.40 -5.42
N MET A 134 16.25 5.37 -5.22
CA MET A 134 15.97 6.77 -5.50
C MET A 134 15.60 7.00 -6.97
N LYS A 135 16.35 6.38 -7.90
CA LYS A 135 16.05 6.47 -9.34
C LYS A 135 14.69 5.88 -9.68
N LEU A 136 14.35 4.71 -9.14
CA LEU A 136 13.05 4.07 -9.38
C LEU A 136 11.89 4.91 -8.82
N LEU A 137 12.06 5.49 -7.65
CA LEU A 137 11.04 6.36 -7.03
C LEU A 137 10.86 7.65 -7.84
N GLU A 138 11.91 8.25 -8.36
CA GLU A 138 11.85 9.41 -9.27
C GLU A 138 11.13 9.07 -10.58
N GLN A 139 11.44 7.92 -11.19
CA GLN A 139 10.76 7.43 -12.40
C GLN A 139 9.26 7.18 -12.14
N HIS A 140 8.92 6.66 -10.97
CA HIS A 140 7.53 6.44 -10.56
C HIS A 140 6.78 7.77 -10.33
N GLU A 141 7.43 8.76 -9.73
CA GLU A 141 6.86 10.09 -9.56
C GLU A 141 6.58 10.79 -10.89
N LYS A 142 7.46 10.60 -11.89
CA LYS A 142 7.30 11.10 -13.25
C LYS A 142 6.30 10.31 -14.11
N GLY A 143 5.77 9.18 -13.62
CA GLY A 143 4.89 8.29 -14.36
C GLY A 143 5.59 7.41 -15.41
N GLU A 144 6.93 7.40 -15.45
CA GLU A 144 7.71 6.51 -16.32
C GLU A 144 7.57 5.04 -15.87
N VAL A 145 7.44 4.84 -14.56
CA VAL A 145 7.05 3.58 -13.92
C VAL A 145 5.64 3.74 -13.39
N GLU A 146 4.67 3.08 -14.00
CA GLU A 146 3.25 3.15 -13.63
C GLU A 146 2.97 2.42 -12.31
N ILE A 147 3.57 1.23 -12.13
CA ILE A 147 3.34 0.35 -10.99
C ILE A 147 4.61 0.19 -10.19
N MET A 148 4.60 0.61 -8.92
CA MET A 148 5.67 0.32 -7.98
C MET A 148 5.25 -0.80 -7.03
N VAL A 149 5.80 -1.99 -7.23
CA VAL A 149 5.61 -3.13 -6.32
C VAL A 149 6.55 -2.99 -5.14
N SER A 150 6.05 -3.18 -3.92
CA SER A 150 6.83 -2.94 -2.70
C SER A 150 6.67 -4.00 -1.64
N VAL A 151 7.77 -4.29 -0.96
CA VAL A 151 7.80 -5.09 0.27
C VAL A 151 8.36 -4.24 1.41
N GLY A 152 7.47 -3.73 2.26
CA GLY A 152 7.80 -3.05 3.51
C GLY A 152 8.37 -1.62 3.42
N VAL A 153 8.86 -1.18 2.27
CA VAL A 153 9.63 0.09 2.18
C VAL A 153 8.83 1.31 1.79
N LEU A 154 7.67 1.18 1.14
CA LEU A 154 6.82 2.32 0.77
C LEU A 154 5.83 2.71 1.87
N ALA A 155 5.62 1.86 2.88
CA ALA A 155 4.71 2.14 3.98
C ALA A 155 5.20 3.32 4.84
N GLU A 156 6.53 3.53 4.93
CA GLU A 156 7.12 4.59 5.73
C GLU A 156 8.11 5.41 4.89
N GLY A 157 8.15 6.73 5.09
CA GLY A 157 9.15 7.62 4.51
C GLY A 157 9.05 7.90 3.01
N TRP A 158 8.22 7.18 2.25
CA TRP A 158 7.99 7.44 0.83
C TRP A 158 6.93 8.53 0.64
N ASP A 159 7.20 9.45 -0.28
CA ASP A 159 6.28 10.54 -0.65
C ASP A 159 6.17 10.66 -2.17
N ASN A 160 5.00 10.30 -2.71
CA ASN A 160 4.62 10.57 -4.08
C ASN A 160 3.16 11.05 -4.10
N PRO A 161 2.91 12.37 -4.15
CA PRO A 161 1.56 12.91 -4.15
C PRO A 161 0.73 12.48 -5.36
N TYR A 162 1.37 12.14 -6.48
CA TYR A 162 0.69 11.70 -7.70
C TYR A 162 0.20 10.26 -7.65
N CYS A 163 0.63 9.46 -6.66
CA CYS A 163 0.13 8.09 -6.49
C CYS A 163 -1.38 8.11 -6.24
N ASN A 164 -2.16 7.63 -7.22
CA ASN A 164 -3.61 7.70 -7.24
C ASN A 164 -4.31 6.34 -7.17
N ILE A 165 -3.56 5.24 -7.19
CA ILE A 165 -4.09 3.89 -6.96
C ILE A 165 -3.21 3.15 -5.94
N ILE A 166 -3.83 2.61 -4.90
CA ILE A 166 -3.18 1.76 -3.92
C ILE A 166 -3.75 0.34 -4.02
N VAL A 167 -2.89 -0.63 -4.31
CA VAL A 167 -3.28 -2.04 -4.34
C VAL A 167 -2.66 -2.76 -3.15
N HIS A 168 -3.49 -3.32 -2.29
CA HIS A 168 -3.06 -3.99 -1.08
C HIS A 168 -3.15 -5.51 -1.22
N LEU A 169 -2.05 -6.15 -1.65
CA LEU A 169 -1.92 -7.61 -1.78
C LEU A 169 -1.45 -8.28 -0.47
N ARG A 170 -1.60 -7.59 0.65
CA ARG A 170 -1.23 -8.10 1.96
C ARG A 170 -2.43 -8.02 2.91
N PRO A 171 -3.29 -9.04 2.97
CA PRO A 171 -4.26 -9.15 4.06
C PRO A 171 -3.58 -8.91 5.41
N THR A 172 -4.11 -8.00 6.21
CA THR A 172 -3.51 -7.59 7.48
C THR A 172 -4.59 -7.27 8.52
N LEU A 173 -4.36 -7.61 9.76
CA LEU A 173 -5.15 -7.20 10.91
C LEU A 173 -4.62 -5.89 11.54
N SER A 174 -3.46 -5.42 11.09
CA SER A 174 -2.83 -4.20 11.58
C SER A 174 -3.46 -2.95 10.95
N LYS A 175 -4.29 -2.25 11.71
CA LYS A 175 -4.85 -0.94 11.32
C LYS A 175 -3.75 0.08 10.98
N VAL A 176 -2.63 0.02 11.69
CA VAL A 176 -1.47 0.92 11.47
C VAL A 176 -0.88 0.68 10.09
N LEU A 177 -0.57 -0.58 9.76
CA LEU A 177 0.00 -0.92 8.45
C LEU A 177 -0.94 -0.54 7.31
N TRP A 178 -2.23 -0.86 7.45
CA TRP A 178 -3.25 -0.52 6.46
C TRP A 178 -3.38 1.00 6.29
N GLY A 179 -3.52 1.74 7.40
CA GLY A 179 -3.64 3.21 7.37
C GLY A 179 -2.41 3.91 6.79
N GLN A 180 -1.20 3.43 7.10
CA GLN A 180 0.04 3.95 6.52
C GLN A 180 0.09 3.73 5.00
N SER A 181 -0.29 2.55 4.52
CA SER A 181 -0.29 2.23 3.09
C SER A 181 -1.31 3.08 2.34
N VAL A 182 -2.56 3.14 2.81
CA VAL A 182 -3.63 3.93 2.20
C VAL A 182 -3.31 5.43 2.24
N GLY A 183 -2.79 5.91 3.35
CA GLY A 183 -2.40 7.32 3.51
C GLY A 183 -1.39 7.82 2.47
N ARG A 184 -0.61 6.92 1.86
CA ARG A 184 0.31 7.27 0.76
C ARG A 184 -0.43 7.75 -0.48
N GLY A 185 -1.59 7.19 -0.75
CA GLY A 185 -2.42 7.58 -1.90
C GLY A 185 -3.32 8.78 -1.65
N LEU A 186 -3.52 9.22 -0.42
CA LEU A 186 -4.47 10.31 -0.11
C LEU A 186 -3.91 11.72 -0.30
N ARG A 187 -2.60 11.88 -0.52
CA ARG A 187 -2.00 13.20 -0.69
C ARG A 187 -2.51 13.88 -1.95
N SER A 188 -2.80 15.17 -1.84
CA SER A 188 -3.24 15.99 -2.98
C SER A 188 -2.09 16.29 -3.93
N ALA A 189 -2.38 16.34 -5.23
CA ALA A 189 -1.47 16.74 -6.29
C ALA A 189 -2.26 17.47 -7.39
N PRO A 190 -1.63 18.33 -8.21
CA PRO A 190 -2.29 18.95 -9.34
C PRO A 190 -2.95 17.92 -10.29
N GLY A 191 -4.24 18.11 -10.56
CA GLY A 191 -5.02 17.22 -11.43
C GLY A 191 -5.52 15.92 -10.78
N LYS A 192 -5.12 15.60 -9.56
CA LYS A 192 -5.56 14.42 -8.84
C LYS A 192 -6.81 14.74 -8.02
N SER A 193 -7.93 14.11 -8.38
CA SER A 193 -9.23 14.32 -7.70
C SER A 193 -9.54 13.30 -6.61
N LYS A 194 -8.94 12.09 -6.71
CA LYS A 194 -9.22 10.97 -5.81
C LYS A 194 -8.06 9.99 -5.74
N CYS A 195 -8.17 9.02 -4.82
CA CYS A 195 -7.34 7.81 -4.78
C CYS A 195 -8.23 6.57 -4.70
N ILE A 196 -7.92 5.55 -5.50
CA ILE A 196 -8.60 4.25 -5.51
C ILE A 196 -7.74 3.21 -4.79
#